data_476851bad89cd5b8f017aee36ce2c2c6
#
_entry.id   476851bad89cd5b8f017aee36ce2c2c6
#
_cell.length_a   1.000
_cell.length_b   1.000
_cell.length_c   1.000
_cell.angle_alpha   90.00
_cell.angle_beta   90.00
_cell.angle_gamma   90.00
#
_symmetry.space_group_name_H-M   'P 1'
#
loop_
_entity.id
_entity.type
_entity.pdbx_description
1 polymer ?
#
loop_
_entity_poly.entity_id
_entity_poly.type
_entity_poly.pdbx_seq_one_letter_code
_entity_poly.pdbx_strand_id
1 'polypeptide(L)'
;VTATAIDSGLFRRVLRRHAAAVVVVTAPGDPPTGFTATSFTSVSLDPPLVSFCVARAASVWPAVRGAGLVAVHVLTAGQEPVARTFAASGIDRFAEHAAAGGTWSPGPDGVPILDGVLAVLICEVVNHVEAGDHVIVVASPVHAAHHADSTATPLVYHDGTYTALGR
;
A
#
# COMPACT_ATOMS: atom_id res chain seq x y z
N VAL A 1 -23.83 -22.63 0.99
CA VAL A 1 -22.53 -22.43 1.68
C VAL A 1 -22.64 -23.09 3.05
N THR A 2 -21.77 -24.05 3.37
CA THR A 2 -21.73 -24.71 4.68
C THR A 2 -20.77 -23.95 5.59
N ALA A 3 -21.24 -23.55 6.77
CA ALA A 3 -20.40 -22.89 7.75
C ALA A 3 -19.51 -23.92 8.47
N THR A 4 -18.25 -23.60 8.65
CA THR A 4 -17.23 -24.40 9.33
C THR A 4 -16.50 -23.52 10.33
N ALA A 5 -16.07 -24.07 11.47
CA ALA A 5 -15.24 -23.34 12.43
C ALA A 5 -13.96 -22.84 11.74
N ILE A 6 -13.59 -21.59 12.01
CA ILE A 6 -12.50 -20.92 11.30
C ILE A 6 -11.15 -21.25 11.95
N ASP A 7 -10.22 -21.76 11.17
CA ASP A 7 -8.78 -21.79 11.45
C ASP A 7 -8.04 -20.82 10.53
N SER A 8 -6.76 -20.60 10.79
CA SER A 8 -5.94 -19.67 9.99
C SER A 8 -5.82 -20.07 8.52
N GLY A 9 -5.88 -21.36 8.22
CA GLY A 9 -5.82 -21.90 6.84
C GLY A 9 -7.12 -21.61 6.08
N LEU A 10 -8.28 -21.90 6.70
CA LEU A 10 -9.59 -21.60 6.13
C LEU A 10 -9.75 -20.09 5.95
N PHE A 11 -9.37 -19.29 6.97
CA PHE A 11 -9.42 -17.83 6.89
C PHE A 11 -8.66 -17.28 5.68
N ARG A 12 -7.41 -17.72 5.48
CA ARG A 12 -6.61 -17.31 4.31
C ARG A 12 -7.24 -17.73 3.00
N ARG A 13 -7.77 -18.95 2.89
CA ARG A 13 -8.44 -19.42 1.66
C ARG A 13 -9.68 -18.61 1.31
N VAL A 14 -10.47 -18.25 2.32
CA VAL A 14 -11.67 -17.40 2.12
C VAL A 14 -11.25 -15.99 1.67
N LEU A 15 -10.26 -15.38 2.34
CA LEU A 15 -9.80 -14.04 2.01
C LEU A 15 -9.12 -13.95 0.63
N ARG A 16 -8.55 -15.04 0.12
CA ARG A 16 -8.03 -15.07 -1.26
C ARG A 16 -9.11 -14.82 -2.32
N ARG A 17 -10.38 -15.07 -2.01
CA ARG A 17 -11.51 -14.78 -2.90
C ARG A 17 -11.89 -13.30 -2.94
N HIS A 18 -11.36 -12.50 -2.02
CA HIS A 18 -11.54 -11.06 -2.01
C HIS A 18 -10.48 -10.42 -2.91
N ALA A 19 -10.91 -9.79 -4.01
CA ALA A 19 -10.03 -9.02 -4.87
C ALA A 19 -9.74 -7.65 -4.21
N ALA A 20 -8.49 -7.24 -4.20
CA ALA A 20 -8.08 -5.98 -3.62
C ALA A 20 -7.14 -5.20 -4.56
N ALA A 21 -7.31 -3.89 -4.62
CA ALA A 21 -6.35 -3.03 -5.29
C ALA A 21 -4.98 -3.10 -4.58
N VAL A 22 -3.92 -3.05 -5.36
CA VAL A 22 -2.55 -3.09 -4.83
C VAL A 22 -2.02 -1.67 -4.71
N VAL A 23 -1.57 -1.33 -3.51
CA VAL A 23 -0.92 -0.05 -3.24
C VAL A 23 0.49 -0.26 -2.69
N VAL A 24 1.35 0.73 -2.88
CA VAL A 24 2.60 0.89 -2.13
C VAL A 24 2.42 2.06 -1.18
N VAL A 25 2.68 1.82 0.10
CA VAL A 25 2.74 2.87 1.11
C VAL A 25 4.20 3.21 1.36
N THR A 26 4.56 4.49 1.33
CA THR A 26 5.90 4.98 1.63
C THR A 26 5.87 5.91 2.83
N ALA A 27 6.95 5.92 3.58
CA ALA A 27 7.16 6.84 4.70
C ALA A 27 8.58 7.43 4.64
N PRO A 28 8.78 8.67 5.12
CA PRO A 28 10.08 9.29 5.16
C PRO A 28 11.02 8.54 6.12
N GLY A 29 12.31 8.73 5.93
CA GLY A 29 13.37 8.16 6.76
C GLY A 29 14.72 8.24 6.06
N ASP A 30 15.74 7.83 6.75
CA ASP A 30 17.09 7.67 6.21
C ASP A 30 17.64 6.29 6.63
N PRO A 31 17.59 5.30 5.74
CA PRO A 31 16.96 5.33 4.39
C PRO A 31 15.43 5.42 4.44
N PRO A 32 14.80 5.88 3.32
CA PRO A 32 13.35 5.89 3.19
C PRO A 32 12.77 4.47 3.22
N THR A 33 11.51 4.36 3.61
CA THR A 33 10.85 3.05 3.69
C THR A 33 9.56 2.98 2.89
N GLY A 34 9.15 1.76 2.54
CA GLY A 34 7.89 1.50 1.86
C GLY A 34 7.54 0.02 1.86
N PHE A 35 6.28 -0.29 1.64
CA PHE A 35 5.78 -1.66 1.57
C PHE A 35 4.52 -1.76 0.71
N THR A 36 4.27 -2.94 0.16
CA THR A 36 3.06 -3.25 -0.58
C THR A 36 1.94 -3.64 0.36
N ALA A 37 0.76 -3.08 0.15
CA ALA A 37 -0.44 -3.40 0.89
C ALA A 37 -1.63 -3.66 -0.04
N THR A 38 -2.52 -4.55 0.40
CA THR A 38 -3.82 -4.84 -0.21
C THR A 38 -4.98 -4.50 0.74
N SER A 39 -4.68 -3.92 1.89
CA SER A 39 -5.65 -3.56 2.93
C SER A 39 -6.10 -2.09 2.85
N PHE A 40 -5.68 -1.37 1.81
CA PHE A 40 -6.06 0.03 1.64
C PHE A 40 -7.55 0.19 1.33
N THR A 41 -8.20 1.12 2.04
CA THR A 41 -9.61 1.46 1.79
C THR A 41 -9.93 2.91 2.19
N SER A 42 -10.94 3.49 1.55
CA SER A 42 -11.57 4.72 2.02
C SER A 42 -12.41 4.44 3.27
N VAL A 43 -12.37 5.34 4.24
CA VAL A 43 -13.08 5.22 5.53
C VAL A 43 -14.19 6.25 5.65
N SER A 44 -13.92 7.51 5.27
CA SER A 44 -14.86 8.63 5.41
C SER A 44 -14.65 9.64 4.29
N LEU A 45 -15.71 10.35 3.93
CA LEU A 45 -15.65 11.47 2.99
C LEU A 45 -15.67 12.83 3.70
N ASP A 46 -16.23 12.90 4.89
CA ASP A 46 -16.30 14.13 5.69
C ASP A 46 -16.07 13.81 7.17
N PRO A 47 -14.86 14.12 7.72
CA PRO A 47 -13.65 14.47 6.97
C PRO A 47 -13.14 13.32 6.09
N PRO A 48 -12.34 13.59 5.04
CA PRO A 48 -11.77 12.54 4.21
C PRO A 48 -10.76 11.71 5.00
N LEU A 49 -11.00 10.40 5.08
CA LEU A 49 -10.14 9.45 5.77
C LEU A 49 -9.95 8.19 4.94
N VAL A 50 -8.74 7.65 5.01
CA VAL A 50 -8.36 6.36 4.45
C VAL A 50 -7.74 5.48 5.54
N SER A 51 -7.66 4.17 5.30
CA SER A 51 -6.90 3.27 6.18
C SER A 51 -6.13 2.22 5.40
N PHE A 52 -5.09 1.70 6.04
CA PHE A 52 -4.33 0.53 5.61
C PHE A 52 -3.78 -0.21 6.83
N CYS A 53 -3.41 -1.48 6.67
CA CYS A 53 -2.85 -2.28 7.74
C CYS A 53 -1.35 -2.51 7.53
N VAL A 54 -0.60 -2.54 8.62
CA VAL A 54 0.81 -2.91 8.65
C VAL A 54 1.06 -3.90 9.79
N ALA A 55 1.81 -4.96 9.54
CA ALA A 55 2.15 -5.93 10.58
C ALA A 55 3.09 -5.31 11.62
N ARG A 56 2.82 -5.51 12.91
CA ARG A 56 3.66 -4.98 14.00
C ARG A 56 5.10 -5.50 13.96
N ALA A 57 5.30 -6.71 13.44
CA ALA A 57 6.62 -7.32 13.27
C ALA A 57 7.32 -6.91 11.96
N ALA A 58 6.67 -6.11 11.08
CA ALA A 58 7.28 -5.66 9.85
C ALA A 58 8.40 -4.65 10.12
N SER A 59 9.52 -4.77 9.40
CA SER A 59 10.66 -3.85 9.51
C SER A 59 10.32 -2.39 9.22
N VAL A 60 9.27 -2.16 8.44
CA VAL A 60 8.77 -0.82 8.08
C VAL A 60 7.95 -0.15 9.20
N TRP A 61 7.42 -0.94 10.17
CA TRP A 61 6.51 -0.42 11.17
C TRP A 61 7.09 0.74 12.01
N PRO A 62 8.33 0.70 12.52
CA PRO A 62 8.88 1.81 13.30
C PRO A 62 8.88 3.14 12.54
N ALA A 63 9.21 3.12 11.23
CA ALA A 63 9.22 4.31 10.40
C ALA A 63 7.78 4.81 10.14
N VAL A 64 6.85 3.92 9.78
CA VAL A 64 5.43 4.28 9.57
C VAL A 64 4.80 4.83 10.85
N ARG A 65 5.10 4.22 12.00
CA ARG A 65 4.61 4.68 13.31
C ARG A 65 5.09 6.09 13.65
N GLY A 66 6.33 6.42 13.32
CA GLY A 66 6.93 7.73 13.61
C GLY A 66 6.65 8.80 12.55
N ALA A 67 6.09 8.42 11.40
CA ALA A 67 5.84 9.35 10.31
C ALA A 67 4.64 10.24 10.60
N GLY A 68 4.80 11.57 10.39
CA GLY A 68 3.68 12.50 10.34
C GLY A 68 2.91 12.41 9.02
N LEU A 69 3.65 12.18 7.92
CA LEU A 69 3.12 12.01 6.57
C LEU A 69 3.50 10.64 6.01
N VAL A 70 2.59 10.06 5.24
CA VAL A 70 2.82 8.88 4.41
C VAL A 70 2.26 9.12 3.01
N ALA A 71 2.79 8.43 1.99
CA ALA A 71 2.17 8.45 0.67
C ALA A 71 1.62 7.06 0.32
N VAL A 72 0.42 7.03 -0.24
CA VAL A 72 -0.25 5.82 -0.72
C VAL A 72 -0.33 5.89 -2.25
N HIS A 73 0.34 4.96 -2.92
CA HIS A 73 0.45 4.90 -4.37
C HIS A 73 -0.41 3.77 -4.90
N VAL A 74 -1.45 4.08 -5.64
CA VAL A 74 -2.26 3.08 -6.36
C VAL A 74 -1.49 2.66 -7.61
N LEU A 75 -1.13 1.38 -7.70
CA LEU A 75 -0.32 0.88 -8.80
C LEU A 75 -1.14 0.64 -10.06
N THR A 76 -0.52 0.89 -11.22
CA THR A 76 -1.05 0.47 -12.52
C THR A 76 -0.84 -1.03 -12.72
N ALA A 77 -1.62 -1.65 -13.62
CA ALA A 77 -1.49 -3.07 -13.97
C ALA A 77 -0.08 -3.45 -14.45
N GLY A 78 0.65 -2.51 -15.07
CA GLY A 78 2.04 -2.72 -15.51
C GLY A 78 3.08 -2.68 -14.38
N GLN A 79 2.69 -2.30 -13.16
CA GLN A 79 3.60 -2.14 -12.02
C GLN A 79 3.64 -3.35 -11.07
N GLU A 80 3.32 -4.56 -11.57
CA GLU A 80 3.52 -5.80 -10.78
C GLU A 80 4.96 -5.93 -10.26
N PRO A 81 6.04 -5.64 -11.02
CA PRO A 81 7.41 -5.69 -10.48
C PRO A 81 7.61 -4.76 -9.28
N VAL A 82 7.03 -3.56 -9.30
CA VAL A 82 7.07 -2.61 -8.17
C VAL A 82 6.39 -3.22 -6.94
N ALA A 83 5.18 -3.78 -7.12
CA ALA A 83 4.47 -4.45 -6.04
C ALA A 83 5.30 -5.58 -5.40
N ARG A 84 5.97 -6.40 -6.22
CA ARG A 84 6.83 -7.49 -5.74
C ARG A 84 8.05 -6.98 -4.98
N THR A 85 8.72 -5.95 -5.50
CA THR A 85 9.87 -5.32 -4.84
C THR A 85 9.49 -4.79 -3.46
N PHE A 86 8.40 -4.04 -3.36
CA PHE A 86 7.96 -3.46 -2.09
C PHE A 86 7.31 -4.49 -1.13
N ALA A 87 6.94 -5.68 -1.61
CA ALA A 87 6.49 -6.80 -0.78
C ALA A 87 7.66 -7.64 -0.22
N ALA A 88 8.86 -7.55 -0.80
CA ALA A 88 10.00 -8.35 -0.41
C ALA A 88 10.53 -7.93 0.97
N SER A 89 11.08 -8.90 1.71
CA SER A 89 11.71 -8.68 3.00
C SER A 89 13.23 -8.81 2.91
N GLY A 90 13.96 -8.10 3.78
CA GLY A 90 15.42 -8.23 3.89
C GLY A 90 16.21 -7.56 2.76
N ILE A 91 15.60 -6.68 1.99
CA ILE A 91 16.25 -5.93 0.90
C ILE A 91 16.05 -4.42 1.09
N ASP A 92 16.91 -3.63 0.46
CA ASP A 92 16.66 -2.20 0.24
C ASP A 92 15.72 -2.04 -0.97
N ARG A 93 14.43 -1.83 -0.68
CA ARG A 93 13.37 -1.78 -1.69
C ARG A 93 13.51 -0.61 -2.64
N PHE A 94 14.04 0.53 -2.16
CA PHE A 94 14.25 1.70 -3.01
C PHE A 94 15.47 1.52 -3.93
N ALA A 95 16.55 0.93 -3.43
CA ALA A 95 17.70 0.58 -4.26
C ALA A 95 17.33 -0.45 -5.33
N GLU A 96 16.58 -1.51 -4.98
CA GLU A 96 16.09 -2.51 -5.94
C GLU A 96 15.12 -1.91 -6.96
N HIS A 97 14.22 -1.02 -6.52
CA HIS A 97 13.31 -0.29 -7.41
C HIS A 97 14.10 0.55 -8.44
N ALA A 98 15.11 1.29 -8.00
CA ALA A 98 15.97 2.08 -8.88
C ALA A 98 16.79 1.20 -9.84
N ALA A 99 17.33 0.07 -9.36
CA ALA A 99 18.07 -0.88 -10.19
C ALA A 99 17.19 -1.50 -11.29
N ALA A 100 15.88 -1.64 -11.04
CA ALA A 100 14.90 -2.08 -12.03
C ALA A 100 14.42 -0.95 -12.97
N GLY A 101 15.01 0.25 -12.92
CA GLY A 101 14.64 1.41 -13.74
C GLY A 101 13.47 2.22 -13.21
N GLY A 102 13.02 1.93 -12.00
CA GLY A 102 12.00 2.73 -11.32
C GLY A 102 12.56 4.05 -10.79
N THR A 103 11.73 5.06 -10.71
CA THR A 103 12.09 6.39 -10.20
C THR A 103 11.16 6.83 -9.08
N TRP A 104 11.66 7.72 -8.25
CA TRP A 104 10.93 8.37 -7.19
C TRP A 104 11.52 9.73 -6.87
N SER A 105 10.73 10.60 -6.26
CA SER A 105 11.15 11.95 -5.86
C SER A 105 10.73 12.22 -4.41
N PRO A 106 11.45 13.11 -3.69
CA PRO A 106 11.00 13.54 -2.38
C PRO A 106 9.77 14.43 -2.50
N GLY A 107 8.71 14.07 -1.79
CA GLY A 107 7.53 14.89 -1.57
C GLY A 107 7.65 15.76 -0.32
N PRO A 108 6.53 16.33 0.20
CA PRO A 108 6.49 17.07 1.45
C PRO A 108 7.11 16.27 2.60
N ASP A 109 7.86 16.94 3.48
CA ASP A 109 8.58 16.34 4.62
C ASP A 109 9.45 15.12 4.24
N GLY A 110 9.90 15.06 2.96
CA GLY A 110 10.75 13.98 2.48
C GLY A 110 10.05 12.65 2.27
N VAL A 111 8.70 12.60 2.28
CA VAL A 111 7.97 11.37 1.95
C VAL A 111 8.25 10.95 0.51
N PRO A 112 8.68 9.71 0.24
CA PRO A 112 9.01 9.29 -1.12
C PRO A 112 7.75 9.15 -1.98
N ILE A 113 7.78 9.76 -3.17
CA ILE A 113 6.71 9.68 -4.16
C ILE A 113 7.22 8.85 -5.35
N LEU A 114 6.60 7.69 -5.58
CA LEU A 114 6.92 6.81 -6.72
C LEU A 114 6.31 7.37 -8.00
N ASP A 115 7.09 7.29 -9.09
CA ASP A 115 6.63 7.76 -10.39
C ASP A 115 5.79 6.71 -11.14
N GLY A 116 5.01 7.17 -12.12
CA GLY A 116 4.23 6.32 -13.04
C GLY A 116 3.06 5.59 -12.39
N VAL A 117 2.67 5.93 -11.17
CA VAL A 117 1.54 5.31 -10.46
C VAL A 117 0.19 5.82 -11.00
N LEU A 118 -0.87 5.03 -10.83
CA LEU A 118 -2.22 5.40 -11.26
C LEU A 118 -2.75 6.61 -10.47
N ALA A 119 -2.51 6.62 -9.17
CA ALA A 119 -2.84 7.73 -8.28
C ALA A 119 -1.94 7.72 -7.06
N VAL A 120 -1.74 8.88 -6.45
CA VAL A 120 -1.06 9.04 -5.18
C VAL A 120 -1.88 9.91 -4.23
N LEU A 121 -1.94 9.51 -2.98
CA LEU A 121 -2.46 10.29 -1.86
C LEU A 121 -1.32 10.54 -0.88
N ILE A 122 -1.05 11.79 -0.54
CA ILE A 122 -0.19 12.15 0.59
C ILE A 122 -1.11 12.39 1.77
N CYS A 123 -0.89 11.67 2.86
CA CYS A 123 -1.81 11.61 3.99
C CYS A 123 -1.11 11.94 5.29
N GLU A 124 -1.73 12.78 6.13
CA GLU A 124 -1.37 12.91 7.54
C GLU A 124 -1.86 11.68 8.32
N VAL A 125 -0.98 11.10 9.13
CA VAL A 125 -1.35 9.99 10.01
C VAL A 125 -2.17 10.55 11.19
N VAL A 126 -3.42 10.08 11.30
CA VAL A 126 -4.37 10.55 12.32
C VAL A 126 -4.39 9.62 13.53
N ASN A 127 -4.38 8.31 13.32
CA ASN A 127 -4.51 7.34 14.40
C ASN A 127 -3.89 5.98 14.05
N HIS A 128 -3.50 5.26 15.09
CA HIS A 128 -3.05 3.88 15.03
C HIS A 128 -3.97 3.03 15.92
N VAL A 129 -4.63 2.02 15.34
CA VAL A 129 -5.52 1.11 16.06
C VAL A 129 -4.90 -0.29 16.06
N GLU A 130 -4.55 -0.79 17.23
CA GLU A 130 -4.03 -2.15 17.37
C GLU A 130 -5.12 -3.19 17.03
N ALA A 131 -4.79 -4.13 16.16
CA ALA A 131 -5.69 -5.16 15.66
C ALA A 131 -4.95 -6.49 15.47
N GLY A 132 -4.89 -7.29 16.53
CA GLY A 132 -4.19 -8.57 16.51
C GLY A 132 -2.68 -8.42 16.29
N ASP A 133 -2.13 -9.05 15.24
CA ASP A 133 -0.73 -8.96 14.83
C ASP A 133 -0.43 -7.77 13.91
N HIS A 134 -1.45 -6.98 13.58
CA HIS A 134 -1.37 -5.78 12.75
C HIS A 134 -1.77 -4.52 13.51
N VAL A 135 -1.48 -3.39 12.87
CA VAL A 135 -1.98 -2.06 13.24
C VAL A 135 -2.75 -1.52 12.04
N ILE A 136 -3.95 -1.00 12.28
CA ILE A 136 -4.70 -0.23 11.30
C ILE A 136 -4.25 1.23 11.44
N VAL A 137 -3.65 1.77 10.38
CA VAL A 137 -3.28 3.18 10.29
C VAL A 137 -4.44 3.93 9.65
N VAL A 138 -4.98 4.92 10.35
CA VAL A 138 -5.98 5.84 9.81
C VAL A 138 -5.27 7.13 9.45
N ALA A 139 -5.48 7.61 8.23
CA ALA A 139 -4.81 8.80 7.72
C ALA A 139 -5.77 9.71 6.94
N SER A 140 -5.51 11.00 6.98
CA SER A 140 -6.28 12.04 6.28
C SER A 140 -5.53 12.48 5.03
N PRO A 141 -6.07 12.30 3.82
CA PRO A 141 -5.46 12.81 2.60
C PRO A 141 -5.37 14.35 2.62
N VAL A 142 -4.17 14.88 2.43
CA VAL A 142 -3.91 16.34 2.36
C VAL A 142 -3.52 16.77 0.94
N HIS A 143 -2.96 15.87 0.13
CA HIS A 143 -2.70 16.07 -1.29
C HIS A 143 -3.05 14.82 -2.08
N ALA A 144 -3.49 15.01 -3.33
CA ALA A 144 -3.79 13.92 -4.25
C ALA A 144 -3.34 14.29 -5.67
N ALA A 145 -2.86 13.29 -6.39
CA ALA A 145 -2.64 13.36 -7.84
C ALA A 145 -3.05 12.03 -8.48
N HIS A 146 -3.49 12.08 -9.72
CA HIS A 146 -3.83 10.89 -10.49
C HIS A 146 -3.30 10.99 -11.92
N HIS A 147 -3.07 9.84 -12.54
CA HIS A 147 -2.64 9.76 -13.92
C HIS A 147 -3.74 10.29 -14.85
N ALA A 148 -3.34 11.12 -15.81
CA ALA A 148 -4.29 11.74 -16.76
C ALA A 148 -4.87 10.75 -17.78
N ASP A 149 -4.18 9.62 -18.02
CA ASP A 149 -4.63 8.59 -18.95
C ASP A 149 -5.77 7.77 -18.34
N SER A 150 -6.98 7.98 -18.86
CA SER A 150 -8.18 7.25 -18.45
C SER A 150 -8.18 5.76 -18.85
N THR A 151 -7.21 5.32 -19.66
CA THR A 151 -7.09 3.92 -20.10
C THR A 151 -6.27 3.05 -19.15
N ALA A 152 -5.49 3.67 -18.26
CA ALA A 152 -4.71 2.96 -17.26
C ALA A 152 -5.64 2.23 -16.27
N THR A 153 -5.36 0.95 -16.01
CA THR A 153 -6.12 0.10 -15.09
C THR A 153 -5.32 -0.17 -13.83
N PRO A 154 -5.95 -0.32 -12.65
CA PRO A 154 -5.26 -0.64 -11.41
C PRO A 154 -4.71 -2.07 -11.42
N LEU A 155 -3.61 -2.27 -10.69
CA LEU A 155 -3.13 -3.60 -10.33
C LEU A 155 -4.02 -4.16 -9.22
N VAL A 156 -4.47 -5.40 -9.40
CA VAL A 156 -5.33 -6.12 -8.46
C VAL A 156 -4.63 -7.37 -7.97
N TYR A 157 -4.79 -7.70 -6.69
CA TYR A 157 -4.38 -8.98 -6.12
C TYR A 157 -5.60 -9.83 -5.85
N HIS A 158 -5.65 -11.02 -6.43
CA HIS A 158 -6.76 -11.97 -6.29
C HIS A 158 -6.24 -13.39 -6.38
N ASP A 159 -6.74 -14.26 -5.51
CA ASP A 159 -6.41 -15.71 -5.44
C ASP A 159 -4.91 -16.02 -5.44
N GLY A 160 -4.11 -15.16 -4.79
CA GLY A 160 -2.67 -15.34 -4.66
C GLY A 160 -1.84 -14.81 -5.85
N THR A 161 -2.47 -14.14 -6.82
CA THR A 161 -1.82 -13.62 -8.02
C THR A 161 -2.12 -12.14 -8.24
N TYR A 162 -1.18 -11.46 -8.91
CA TYR A 162 -1.44 -10.12 -9.45
C TYR A 162 -2.15 -10.22 -10.78
N THR A 163 -3.11 -9.35 -11.02
CA THR A 163 -3.89 -9.30 -12.25
C THR A 163 -4.34 -7.88 -12.56
N ALA A 164 -4.81 -7.65 -13.77
CA ALA A 164 -5.49 -6.42 -14.17
C ALA A 164 -7.01 -6.64 -14.17
N LEU A 165 -7.77 -5.56 -14.04
CA LEU A 165 -9.19 -5.61 -14.34
C LEU A 165 -9.37 -5.85 -15.84
N GLY A 166 -10.12 -6.90 -16.22
CA GLY A 166 -10.58 -7.09 -17.60
C GLY A 166 -11.50 -5.93 -18.02
N ARG A 167 -11.35 -5.48 -19.24
CA ARG A 167 -12.30 -4.54 -19.88
C ARG A 167 -13.53 -5.29 -20.35
#